data_764e1a15beb05a95ef6a49bedc0b9cc6
#
_entry.id   764e1a15beb05a95ef6a49bedc0b9cc6
#
_cell.length_a   1.000
_cell.length_b   1.000
_cell.length_c   1.000
_cell.angle_alpha   90.00
_cell.angle_beta   90.00
_cell.angle_gamma   90.00
#
_symmetry.space_group_name_H-M   'P 1'
#
loop_
_entity.id
_entity.type
_entity.pdbx_description
1 polymer ?
#
loop_
_entity_poly.entity_id
_entity_poly.type
_entity_poly.pdbx_seq_one_letter_code
_entity_poly.pdbx_strand_id
1 'polypeptide(L)'
;VPAAAPPADPAALTERLKAQAYGVGFDLAGVAALGVPDSVGHFDAWLAAGHHGSMGYLDGAGAELRRDSRRPHPGATHALVVALDYGGREPAGPVARYARGDDYHEVLRDKLRTLHAWFEAQVGAPVDGRPYVDSGPLLERDLARRAGLGWFGKNTMLINPGRGSFFFLGALVLAWPLVPDAPFEADRCGRCTRCLDACPTQAF
;
A
#
# COMPACT_ATOMS: atom_id res chain seq x y z
N VAL A 1 23.82 31.30 12.64
CA VAL A 1 23.04 30.09 12.22
C VAL A 1 21.63 30.59 11.99
N PRO A 2 21.07 30.50 10.76
CA PRO A 2 19.68 30.88 10.55
C PRO A 2 18.78 29.96 11.41
N ALA A 3 17.81 30.56 12.09
CA ALA A 3 16.82 29.84 12.88
C ALA A 3 16.12 28.84 11.95
N ALA A 4 16.05 27.57 12.37
CA ALA A 4 15.28 26.57 11.65
C ALA A 4 13.84 27.08 11.46
N ALA A 5 13.34 26.99 10.25
CA ALA A 5 11.94 27.31 9.99
C ALA A 5 11.06 26.48 10.96
N PRO A 6 9.95 27.05 11.48
CA PRO A 6 9.06 26.29 12.34
C PRO A 6 8.64 25.02 11.63
N PRO A 7 8.53 23.88 12.34
CA PRO A 7 8.11 22.63 11.72
C PRO A 7 6.80 22.86 10.99
N ALA A 8 6.75 22.48 9.71
CA ALA A 8 5.54 22.58 8.90
C ALA A 8 4.41 21.87 9.65
N ASP A 9 3.23 22.47 9.69
CA ASP A 9 2.03 21.86 10.26
C ASP A 9 1.87 20.44 9.68
N PRO A 10 1.90 19.38 10.51
CA PRO A 10 1.83 17.99 10.02
C PRO A 10 0.58 17.73 9.18
N ALA A 11 -0.54 18.37 9.48
CA ALA A 11 -1.78 18.21 8.73
C ALA A 11 -1.65 18.84 7.33
N ALA A 12 -1.20 20.08 7.26
CA ALA A 12 -0.97 20.76 5.99
C ALA A 12 0.08 20.05 5.12
N LEU A 13 1.15 19.54 5.73
CA LEU A 13 2.19 18.78 5.03
C LEU A 13 1.65 17.44 4.50
N THR A 14 0.83 16.74 5.30
CA THR A 14 0.19 15.49 4.89
C THR A 14 -0.71 15.70 3.67
N GLU A 15 -1.58 16.72 3.68
CA GLU A 15 -2.46 17.01 2.55
C GLU A 15 -1.67 17.41 1.29
N ARG A 16 -0.60 18.17 1.44
CA ARG A 16 0.30 18.52 0.34
C ARG A 16 1.01 17.30 -0.24
N LEU A 17 1.43 16.35 0.60
CA LEU A 17 2.05 15.10 0.17
C LEU A 17 1.06 14.24 -0.64
N LYS A 18 -0.18 14.12 -0.18
CA LYS A 18 -1.25 13.43 -0.93
C LYS A 18 -1.55 14.13 -2.27
N ALA A 19 -1.63 15.46 -2.27
CA ALA A 19 -1.82 16.22 -3.49
C ALA A 19 -0.66 16.03 -4.49
N GLN A 20 0.58 15.98 -3.99
CA GLN A 20 1.75 15.71 -4.82
C GLN A 20 1.74 14.26 -5.36
N ALA A 21 1.21 13.28 -4.62
CA ALA A 21 1.05 11.92 -5.11
C ALA A 21 0.13 11.88 -6.35
N TYR A 22 -1.00 12.59 -6.31
CA TYR A 22 -1.84 12.77 -7.51
C TYR A 22 -1.09 13.52 -8.62
N GLY A 23 -0.28 14.53 -8.29
CA GLY A 23 0.52 15.30 -9.24
C GLY A 23 1.56 14.46 -10.00
N VAL A 24 2.14 13.44 -9.38
CA VAL A 24 3.05 12.51 -10.06
C VAL A 24 2.30 11.35 -10.73
N GLY A 25 0.97 11.38 -10.72
CA GLY A 25 0.10 10.48 -11.48
C GLY A 25 -0.25 9.18 -10.76
N PHE A 26 -0.35 9.17 -9.42
CA PHE A 26 -1.08 8.12 -8.71
C PHE A 26 -2.58 8.38 -8.74
N ASP A 27 -3.38 7.34 -8.72
CA ASP A 27 -4.84 7.41 -8.75
C ASP A 27 -5.48 7.49 -7.38
N LEU A 28 -4.84 6.93 -6.36
CA LEU A 28 -5.25 7.01 -4.97
C LEU A 28 -4.04 7.29 -4.09
N ALA A 29 -4.27 8.03 -3.01
CA ALA A 29 -3.27 8.29 -1.97
C ALA A 29 -3.95 8.42 -0.61
N GLY A 30 -3.34 7.85 0.42
CA GLY A 30 -3.77 7.97 1.81
C GLY A 30 -2.62 7.67 2.75
N VAL A 31 -2.77 8.03 4.00
CA VAL A 31 -1.74 7.85 5.03
C VAL A 31 -2.20 6.87 6.09
N ALA A 32 -1.34 5.93 6.46
CA ALA A 32 -1.55 5.04 7.60
C ALA A 32 -0.39 5.16 8.60
N ALA A 33 -0.71 5.09 9.89
CA ALA A 33 0.32 4.88 10.91
C ALA A 33 0.87 3.45 10.78
N LEU A 34 2.19 3.28 10.95
CA LEU A 34 2.80 1.94 11.01
C LEU A 34 2.52 1.29 12.37
N GLY A 35 2.47 -0.04 12.38
CA GLY A 35 2.19 -0.82 13.57
C GLY A 35 1.84 -2.26 13.21
N VAL A 36 1.24 -2.97 14.16
CA VAL A 36 0.71 -4.32 13.94
C VAL A 36 -0.47 -4.21 12.98
N PRO A 37 -0.46 -4.97 11.85
CA PRO A 37 -1.57 -4.98 10.91
C PRO A 37 -2.85 -5.53 11.54
N ASP A 38 -4.00 -4.97 11.20
CA ASP A 38 -5.30 -5.47 11.68
C ASP A 38 -5.57 -6.89 11.16
N SER A 39 -5.03 -7.22 9.99
CA SER A 39 -5.15 -8.53 9.35
C SER A 39 -4.11 -9.57 9.79
N VAL A 40 -3.25 -9.29 10.78
CA VAL A 40 -2.16 -10.18 11.19
C VAL A 40 -2.64 -11.56 11.61
N GLY A 41 -3.77 -11.67 12.31
CA GLY A 41 -4.35 -12.96 12.71
C GLY A 41 -4.77 -13.82 11.52
N HIS A 42 -5.29 -13.21 10.46
CA HIS A 42 -5.61 -13.91 9.21
C HIS A 42 -4.34 -14.38 8.49
N PHE A 43 -3.30 -13.56 8.48
CA PHE A 43 -2.00 -13.93 7.91
C PHE A 43 -1.38 -15.12 8.64
N ASP A 44 -1.41 -15.13 9.98
CA ASP A 44 -0.89 -16.23 10.79
C ASP A 44 -1.68 -17.52 10.59
N ALA A 45 -3.01 -17.46 10.55
CA ALA A 45 -3.86 -18.60 10.25
C ALA A 45 -3.61 -19.17 8.85
N TRP A 46 -3.43 -18.29 7.85
CA TRP A 46 -3.09 -18.69 6.48
C TRP A 46 -1.73 -19.37 6.37
N LEU A 47 -0.71 -18.91 7.12
CA LEU A 47 0.60 -19.56 7.22
C LEU A 47 0.50 -20.92 7.89
N ALA A 48 -0.20 -20.99 9.04
CA ALA A 48 -0.39 -22.24 9.78
C ALA A 48 -1.11 -23.31 8.96
N ALA A 49 -1.99 -22.92 8.05
CA ALA A 49 -2.67 -23.82 7.10
C ALA A 49 -1.78 -24.24 5.92
N GLY A 50 -0.55 -23.76 5.83
CA GLY A 50 0.38 -24.07 4.73
C GLY A 50 0.00 -23.46 3.38
N HIS A 51 -0.90 -22.48 3.36
CA HIS A 51 -1.38 -21.86 2.11
C HIS A 51 -0.30 -21.06 1.36
N HIS A 52 0.82 -20.74 2.01
CA HIS A 52 1.98 -20.11 1.37
C HIS A 52 2.69 -21.04 0.35
N GLY A 53 2.43 -22.37 0.42
CA GLY A 53 3.02 -23.32 -0.52
C GLY A 53 4.56 -23.28 -0.49
N SER A 54 5.17 -23.10 -1.67
CA SER A 54 6.63 -22.99 -1.80
C SER A 54 7.19 -21.58 -1.56
N MET A 55 6.34 -20.59 -1.21
CA MET A 55 6.76 -19.20 -0.96
C MET A 55 7.39 -19.05 0.44
N GLY A 56 8.52 -19.71 0.69
CA GLY A 56 9.20 -19.70 1.98
C GLY A 56 9.62 -18.32 2.51
N TYR A 57 9.69 -17.31 1.64
CA TYR A 57 9.95 -15.93 2.04
C TYR A 57 8.78 -15.29 2.84
N LEU A 58 7.61 -15.91 2.85
CA LEU A 58 6.46 -15.49 3.66
C LEU A 58 6.47 -16.07 5.07
N ASP A 59 7.31 -17.07 5.34
CA ASP A 59 7.42 -17.74 6.63
C ASP A 59 8.68 -17.32 7.41
N GLY A 60 8.85 -17.81 8.62
CA GLY A 60 10.02 -17.56 9.48
C GLY A 60 10.30 -16.07 9.64
N ALA A 61 11.52 -15.65 9.31
CA ALA A 61 11.95 -14.25 9.41
C ALA A 61 11.10 -13.31 8.53
N GLY A 62 10.62 -13.78 7.38
CA GLY A 62 9.73 -13.03 6.51
C GLY A 62 8.36 -12.76 7.15
N ALA A 63 7.81 -13.73 7.86
CA ALA A 63 6.58 -13.57 8.63
C ALA A 63 6.77 -12.57 9.78
N GLU A 64 7.88 -12.68 10.52
CA GLU A 64 8.18 -11.76 11.63
C GLU A 64 8.21 -10.29 11.20
N LEU A 65 8.79 -10.00 10.04
CA LEU A 65 8.80 -8.64 9.50
C LEU A 65 7.38 -8.15 9.15
N ARG A 66 6.51 -9.04 8.65
CA ARG A 66 5.14 -8.69 8.26
C ARG A 66 4.17 -8.51 9.42
N ARG A 67 4.47 -9.10 10.59
CA ARG A 67 3.65 -8.97 11.80
C ARG A 67 3.66 -7.59 12.43
N ASP A 68 4.62 -6.74 12.04
CA ASP A 68 4.64 -5.34 12.45
C ASP A 68 5.32 -4.50 11.36
N SER A 69 4.57 -3.63 10.73
CA SER A 69 5.03 -2.82 9.61
C SER A 69 6.16 -1.81 9.95
N ARG A 70 6.50 -1.66 11.24
CA ARG A 70 7.67 -0.88 11.69
C ARG A 70 8.98 -1.67 11.58
N ARG A 71 8.93 -3.00 11.59
CA ARG A 71 10.13 -3.86 11.60
C ARG A 71 10.97 -3.78 10.33
N PRO A 72 10.38 -3.70 9.10
CA PRO A 72 11.15 -3.59 7.87
C PRO A 72 11.98 -2.30 7.76
N HIS A 73 11.56 -1.24 8.46
CA HIS A 73 12.24 0.05 8.46
C HIS A 73 12.18 0.68 9.87
N PRO A 74 13.11 0.28 10.77
CA PRO A 74 13.13 0.80 12.14
C PRO A 74 13.25 2.32 12.16
N GLY A 75 12.42 2.96 12.97
CA GLY A 75 12.35 4.44 13.04
C GLY A 75 11.21 5.04 12.20
N ALA A 76 10.73 4.35 11.17
CA ALA A 76 9.56 4.81 10.43
C ALA A 76 8.30 4.73 11.30
N THR A 77 7.44 5.73 11.15
CA THR A 77 6.21 5.88 11.95
C THR A 77 4.95 5.87 11.11
N HIS A 78 5.04 6.33 9.87
CA HIS A 78 3.90 6.44 8.95
C HIS A 78 4.26 5.97 7.55
N ALA A 79 3.24 5.64 6.77
CA ALA A 79 3.35 5.34 5.35
C ALA A 79 2.35 6.18 4.55
N LEU A 80 2.84 6.85 3.51
CA LEU A 80 1.98 7.24 2.40
C LEU A 80 1.73 5.99 1.56
N VAL A 81 0.47 5.59 1.45
CA VAL A 81 0.04 4.45 0.64
C VAL A 81 -0.61 4.98 -0.62
N VAL A 82 -0.21 4.45 -1.75
CA VAL A 82 -0.66 4.90 -3.06
C VAL A 82 -1.18 3.74 -3.91
N ALA A 83 -2.04 4.05 -4.88
CA ALA A 83 -2.46 3.10 -5.88
C ALA A 83 -2.30 3.69 -7.29
N LEU A 84 -1.93 2.84 -8.24
CA LEU A 84 -1.81 3.16 -9.66
C LEU A 84 -2.66 2.18 -10.47
N ASP A 85 -3.65 2.71 -11.19
CA ASP A 85 -4.57 1.92 -12.02
C ASP A 85 -3.83 1.28 -13.21
N TYR A 86 -4.05 -0.01 -13.44
CA TYR A 86 -3.61 -0.73 -14.64
C TYR A 86 -4.81 -1.29 -15.42
N GLY A 87 -6.01 -0.80 -15.11
CA GLY A 87 -7.27 -1.41 -15.52
C GLY A 87 -7.46 -1.63 -16.99
N GLY A 88 -7.27 -0.64 -17.83
CA GLY A 88 -7.41 -0.74 -19.27
C GLY A 88 -8.53 -1.66 -19.77
N ARG A 89 -9.23 -1.28 -20.82
CA ARG A 89 -10.30 -2.12 -21.42
C ARG A 89 -9.84 -2.88 -22.67
N GLU A 90 -8.55 -2.90 -22.91
CA GLU A 90 -7.99 -3.55 -24.09
C GLU A 90 -8.39 -5.01 -24.19
N PRO A 91 -8.47 -5.57 -25.40
CA PRO A 91 -9.04 -6.87 -25.64
C PRO A 91 -8.41 -7.95 -24.74
N ALA A 92 -9.22 -8.94 -24.39
CA ALA A 92 -8.74 -10.11 -23.69
C ALA A 92 -7.58 -10.74 -24.47
N GLY A 93 -6.52 -11.10 -23.77
CA GLY A 93 -5.32 -11.72 -24.33
C GLY A 93 -4.74 -12.72 -23.35
N PRO A 94 -3.74 -13.50 -23.76
CA PRO A 94 -3.14 -14.53 -22.91
C PRO A 94 -2.30 -13.94 -21.76
N VAL A 95 -1.97 -12.64 -21.84
CA VAL A 95 -1.18 -11.96 -20.82
C VAL A 95 -2.10 -11.20 -19.88
N ALA A 96 -1.92 -11.39 -18.58
CA ALA A 96 -2.66 -10.67 -17.54
C ALA A 96 -2.45 -9.14 -17.68
N ARG A 97 -3.48 -8.35 -17.39
CA ARG A 97 -3.46 -6.88 -17.60
C ARG A 97 -2.29 -6.21 -16.91
N TYR A 98 -2.01 -6.59 -15.67
CA TYR A 98 -0.91 -6.00 -14.89
C TYR A 98 0.48 -6.22 -15.51
N ALA A 99 0.63 -7.21 -16.37
CA ALA A 99 1.89 -7.60 -16.99
C ALA A 99 2.06 -7.10 -18.45
N ARG A 100 1.20 -6.18 -18.91
CA ARG A 100 1.22 -5.70 -20.30
C ARG A 100 2.02 -4.44 -20.54
N GLY A 101 2.34 -3.71 -19.49
CA GLY A 101 3.10 -2.45 -19.54
C GLY A 101 4.56 -2.66 -19.15
N ASP A 102 5.19 -1.54 -18.81
CA ASP A 102 6.51 -1.54 -18.19
C ASP A 102 6.46 -2.23 -16.82
N ASP A 103 7.62 -2.63 -16.30
CA ASP A 103 7.70 -3.23 -14.97
C ASP A 103 7.17 -2.25 -13.90
N TYR A 104 6.02 -2.58 -13.36
CA TYR A 104 5.34 -1.71 -12.37
C TYR A 104 6.19 -1.49 -11.11
N HIS A 105 7.08 -2.40 -10.76
CA HIS A 105 7.98 -2.21 -9.62
C HIS A 105 8.89 -1.00 -9.84
N GLU A 106 9.43 -0.84 -11.04
CA GLU A 106 10.28 0.31 -11.37
C GLU A 106 9.44 1.58 -11.50
N VAL A 107 8.31 1.52 -12.21
CA VAL A 107 7.41 2.66 -12.40
C VAL A 107 6.95 3.25 -11.06
N LEU A 108 6.43 2.42 -10.15
CA LEU A 108 5.96 2.91 -8.85
C LEU A 108 7.12 3.35 -7.97
N ARG A 109 8.24 2.61 -7.98
CA ARG A 109 9.41 2.94 -7.17
C ARG A 109 9.99 4.30 -7.54
N ASP A 110 10.07 4.62 -8.82
CA ASP A 110 10.58 5.92 -9.29
C ASP A 110 9.63 7.07 -8.94
N LYS A 111 8.33 6.86 -9.07
CA LYS A 111 7.33 7.83 -8.60
C LYS A 111 7.42 8.06 -7.09
N LEU A 112 7.59 7.00 -6.29
CA LEU A 112 7.74 7.09 -4.84
C LEU A 112 9.05 7.76 -4.43
N ARG A 113 10.15 7.54 -5.15
CA ARG A 113 11.42 8.26 -4.96
C ARG A 113 11.26 9.76 -5.26
N THR A 114 10.53 10.09 -6.32
CA THR A 114 10.22 11.49 -6.65
C THR A 114 9.42 12.16 -5.53
N LEU A 115 8.45 11.45 -4.94
CA LEU A 115 7.69 11.94 -3.79
C LEU A 115 8.57 12.10 -2.56
N HIS A 116 9.49 11.17 -2.32
CA HIS A 116 10.42 11.24 -1.18
C HIS A 116 11.33 12.47 -1.29
N ALA A 117 11.96 12.68 -2.44
CA ALA A 117 12.80 13.86 -2.68
C ALA A 117 12.01 15.16 -2.57
N TRP A 118 10.78 15.19 -3.08
CA TRP A 118 9.89 16.34 -2.91
C TRP A 118 9.59 16.60 -1.42
N PHE A 119 9.30 15.53 -0.66
CA PHE A 119 9.00 15.63 0.77
C PHE A 119 10.18 16.19 1.57
N GLU A 120 11.40 15.71 1.33
CA GLU A 120 12.62 16.23 1.93
C GLU A 120 12.81 17.73 1.62
N ALA A 121 12.54 18.14 0.39
CA ALA A 121 12.60 19.56 0.00
C ALA A 121 11.54 20.41 0.74
N GLN A 122 10.36 19.87 1.05
CA GLN A 122 9.34 20.58 1.83
C GLN A 122 9.72 20.71 3.30
N VAL A 123 10.37 19.70 3.86
CA VAL A 123 10.85 19.67 5.24
C VAL A 123 12.12 20.49 5.39
N GLY A 124 12.91 20.64 4.35
CA GLY A 124 14.21 21.32 4.35
C GLY A 124 15.33 20.51 5.00
N ALA A 125 15.16 19.21 5.16
CA ALA A 125 16.15 18.30 5.75
C ALA A 125 15.97 16.88 5.17
N PRO A 126 17.02 16.03 5.18
CA PRO A 126 16.91 14.63 4.88
C PRO A 126 15.91 13.94 5.82
N VAL A 127 15.07 13.10 5.27
CA VAL A 127 14.07 12.30 6.01
C VAL A 127 14.35 10.83 5.75
N ASP A 128 14.59 10.05 6.80
CA ASP A 128 14.73 8.61 6.65
C ASP A 128 13.42 8.00 6.16
N GLY A 129 13.47 7.30 5.04
CA GLY A 129 12.29 6.74 4.40
C GLY A 129 12.64 5.78 3.27
N ARG A 130 11.67 4.93 2.91
CA ARG A 130 11.89 3.90 1.91
C ARG A 130 10.62 3.60 1.10
N PRO A 131 10.72 3.53 -0.25
CA PRO A 131 9.65 3.01 -1.08
C PRO A 131 9.57 1.48 -0.99
N TYR A 132 8.35 0.97 -0.87
CA TYR A 132 8.00 -0.45 -0.98
C TYR A 132 6.99 -0.64 -2.08
N VAL A 133 7.24 -1.63 -2.94
CA VAL A 133 6.34 -2.03 -4.02
C VAL A 133 6.39 -3.54 -4.09
N ASP A 134 5.33 -4.24 -3.72
CA ASP A 134 5.12 -5.69 -3.77
C ASP A 134 6.21 -6.54 -3.10
N SER A 135 7.46 -6.40 -3.49
CA SER A 135 8.59 -7.20 -3.00
C SER A 135 9.02 -6.92 -1.56
N GLY A 136 8.40 -5.96 -0.87
CA GLY A 136 8.69 -5.63 0.54
C GLY A 136 7.97 -6.52 1.54
N PRO A 137 8.49 -6.66 2.77
CA PRO A 137 7.84 -7.46 3.81
C PRO A 137 6.75 -6.65 4.54
N LEU A 138 5.79 -6.10 3.80
CA LEU A 138 4.63 -5.39 4.29
C LEU A 138 3.34 -6.13 3.91
N LEU A 139 2.30 -6.01 4.73
CA LEU A 139 0.94 -6.38 4.35
C LEU A 139 0.28 -5.15 3.68
N GLU A 140 0.61 -4.91 2.41
CA GLU A 140 0.28 -3.67 1.70
C GLU A 140 -1.22 -3.41 1.60
N ARG A 141 -2.03 -4.45 1.41
CA ARG A 141 -3.50 -4.34 1.40
C ARG A 141 -4.06 -3.90 2.75
N ASP A 142 -3.45 -4.35 3.86
CA ASP A 142 -3.81 -3.90 5.21
C ASP A 142 -3.49 -2.41 5.39
N LEU A 143 -2.28 -2.01 5.04
CA LEU A 143 -1.90 -0.60 5.07
C LEU A 143 -2.84 0.26 4.20
N ALA A 144 -3.19 -0.23 3.01
CA ALA A 144 -4.07 0.49 2.10
C ALA A 144 -5.50 0.63 2.65
N ARG A 145 -6.04 -0.41 3.33
CA ARG A 145 -7.32 -0.31 4.04
C ARG A 145 -7.24 0.71 5.19
N ARG A 146 -6.16 0.65 5.96
CA ARG A 146 -5.92 1.59 7.09
C ARG A 146 -5.69 3.02 6.61
N ALA A 147 -5.18 3.21 5.39
CA ALA A 147 -5.06 4.50 4.72
C ALA A 147 -6.37 4.96 4.01
N GLY A 148 -7.48 4.25 4.20
CA GLY A 148 -8.78 4.63 3.64
C GLY A 148 -8.99 4.33 2.16
N LEU A 149 -8.09 3.56 1.51
CA LEU A 149 -8.13 3.37 0.06
C LEU A 149 -9.23 2.38 -0.40
N GLY A 150 -9.72 1.52 0.48
CA GLY A 150 -10.74 0.53 0.14
C GLY A 150 -10.88 -0.58 1.18
N TRP A 151 -11.68 -1.60 0.87
CA TRP A 151 -11.92 -2.74 1.74
C TRP A 151 -11.36 -4.04 1.16
N PHE A 152 -11.19 -5.06 2.01
CA PHE A 152 -10.88 -6.41 1.56
C PHE A 152 -12.11 -7.05 0.93
N GLY A 153 -12.04 -7.31 -0.38
CA GLY A 153 -13.08 -8.09 -1.06
C GLY A 153 -13.04 -9.57 -0.70
N LYS A 154 -14.16 -10.28 -0.93
CA LYS A 154 -14.20 -11.75 -0.81
C LYS A 154 -13.23 -12.46 -1.76
N ASN A 155 -12.75 -11.77 -2.79
CA ASN A 155 -11.69 -12.21 -3.70
C ASN A 155 -10.27 -11.91 -3.17
N THR A 156 -10.13 -11.58 -1.90
CA THR A 156 -8.87 -11.22 -1.21
C THR A 156 -8.18 -9.94 -1.72
N MET A 157 -8.73 -9.28 -2.75
CA MET A 157 -8.16 -8.04 -3.27
C MET A 157 -8.63 -6.83 -2.46
N LEU A 158 -7.85 -5.74 -2.48
CA LEU A 158 -8.36 -4.44 -2.05
C LEU A 158 -9.28 -3.89 -3.14
N ILE A 159 -10.48 -3.45 -2.74
CA ILE A 159 -11.47 -2.88 -3.66
C ILE A 159 -11.76 -1.44 -3.26
N ASN A 160 -11.59 -0.52 -4.21
CA ASN A 160 -11.97 0.88 -4.05
C ASN A 160 -13.34 1.13 -4.70
N PRO A 161 -14.25 1.91 -4.08
CA PRO A 161 -15.60 2.14 -4.61
C PRO A 161 -15.63 2.79 -6.00
N GLY A 162 -14.66 3.65 -6.29
CA GLY A 162 -14.58 4.40 -7.55
C GLY A 162 -13.67 3.79 -8.61
N ARG A 163 -12.72 2.93 -8.21
CA ARG A 163 -11.67 2.38 -9.09
C ARG A 163 -11.72 0.87 -9.27
N GLY A 164 -12.56 0.15 -8.49
CA GLY A 164 -12.54 -1.31 -8.49
C GLY A 164 -11.28 -1.87 -7.82
N SER A 165 -10.64 -2.89 -8.43
CA SER A 165 -9.47 -3.58 -7.85
C SER A 165 -8.30 -3.77 -8.83
N PHE A 166 -8.35 -3.14 -10.01
CA PHE A 166 -7.31 -3.24 -11.03
C PHE A 166 -6.25 -2.14 -10.87
N PHE A 167 -5.59 -2.13 -9.72
CA PHE A 167 -4.51 -1.19 -9.43
C PHE A 167 -3.38 -1.87 -8.68
N PHE A 168 -2.17 -1.38 -8.88
CA PHE A 168 -1.01 -1.70 -8.06
C PHE A 168 -1.03 -0.89 -6.77
N LEU A 169 -0.42 -1.43 -5.72
CA LEU A 169 -0.17 -0.73 -4.47
C LEU A 169 1.31 -0.38 -4.33
N GLY A 170 1.58 0.72 -3.66
CA GLY A 170 2.91 1.08 -3.22
C GLY A 170 2.84 1.86 -1.91
N ALA A 171 3.93 1.84 -1.16
CA ALA A 171 4.04 2.57 0.10
C ALA A 171 5.38 3.30 0.18
N LEU A 172 5.34 4.56 0.56
CA LEU A 172 6.51 5.30 1.01
C LEU A 172 6.46 5.36 2.53
N VAL A 173 7.28 4.54 3.21
CA VAL A 173 7.41 4.59 4.66
C VAL A 173 8.36 5.72 5.05
N LEU A 174 8.04 6.46 6.12
CA LEU A 174 8.77 7.65 6.54
C LEU A 174 8.97 7.66 8.05
N ALA A 175 10.17 8.02 8.48
CA ALA A 175 10.47 8.36 9.87
C ALA A 175 10.06 9.82 10.14
N TRP A 176 8.80 10.13 9.85
CA TRP A 176 8.23 11.48 10.01
C TRP A 176 6.76 11.39 10.43
N PRO A 177 6.31 12.23 11.38
CA PRO A 177 4.92 12.25 11.78
C PRO A 177 4.05 12.84 10.66
N LEU A 178 3.08 12.05 10.21
CA LEU A 178 2.01 12.45 9.31
C LEU A 178 0.66 12.28 10.03
N VAL A 179 -0.40 12.85 9.49
CA VAL A 179 -1.76 12.64 10.01
C VAL A 179 -2.38 11.47 9.26
N PRO A 180 -2.69 10.34 9.94
CA PRO A 180 -3.31 9.20 9.29
C PRO A 180 -4.73 9.53 8.81
N ASP A 181 -5.09 8.98 7.66
CA ASP A 181 -6.49 8.98 7.20
C ASP A 181 -7.33 7.97 8.01
N ALA A 182 -8.64 8.15 8.00
CA ALA A 182 -9.55 7.20 8.61
C ALA A 182 -9.54 5.87 7.83
N PRO A 183 -9.46 4.70 8.52
CA PRO A 183 -9.54 3.41 7.87
C PRO A 183 -10.85 3.24 7.09
N PHE A 184 -10.80 2.45 6.02
CA PHE A 184 -12.00 2.07 5.29
C PHE A 184 -12.72 0.94 6.06
N GLU A 185 -13.81 1.28 6.76
CA GLU A 185 -14.53 0.35 7.65
C GLU A 185 -15.64 -0.45 6.93
N ALA A 186 -16.21 0.09 5.87
CA ALA A 186 -17.39 -0.49 5.24
C ALA A 186 -17.03 -1.73 4.38
N ASP A 187 -17.52 -2.92 4.73
CA ASP A 187 -17.60 -4.06 3.79
C ASP A 187 -18.75 -3.82 2.81
N ARG A 188 -18.41 -3.70 1.55
CA ARG A 188 -19.39 -3.50 0.46
C ARG A 188 -19.62 -4.74 -0.40
N CYS A 189 -19.07 -5.89 -0.03
CA CYS A 189 -19.35 -7.16 -0.71
C CYS A 189 -20.78 -7.66 -0.42
N GLY A 190 -21.26 -7.49 0.80
CA GLY A 190 -22.62 -7.89 1.19
C GLY A 190 -22.94 -9.32 0.76
N ARG A 191 -24.05 -9.53 0.04
CA ARG A 191 -24.49 -10.83 -0.48
C ARG A 191 -23.82 -11.25 -1.80
N CYS A 192 -22.98 -10.41 -2.40
CA CYS A 192 -22.35 -10.70 -3.68
C CYS A 192 -21.37 -11.89 -3.55
N THR A 193 -21.46 -12.86 -4.45
CA THR A 193 -20.60 -14.06 -4.52
C THR A 193 -19.91 -14.22 -5.87
N ARG A 194 -20.04 -13.25 -6.77
CA ARG A 194 -19.56 -13.36 -8.16
C ARG A 194 -18.11 -13.81 -8.31
N CYS A 195 -17.21 -13.32 -7.45
CA CYS A 195 -15.80 -13.71 -7.49
C CYS A 195 -15.59 -15.15 -7.00
N LEU A 196 -16.38 -15.61 -6.02
CA LEU A 196 -16.32 -16.96 -5.49
C LEU A 196 -16.84 -17.94 -6.55
N ASP A 197 -18.00 -17.63 -7.15
CA ASP A 197 -18.65 -18.47 -8.17
C ASP A 197 -17.80 -18.57 -9.45
N ALA A 198 -17.05 -17.50 -9.78
CA ALA A 198 -16.20 -17.46 -10.96
C ALA A 198 -14.82 -18.12 -10.75
N CYS A 199 -14.45 -18.48 -9.52
CA CYS A 199 -13.15 -19.07 -9.24
C CYS A 199 -13.10 -20.54 -9.65
N PRO A 200 -12.34 -20.94 -10.69
CA PRO A 200 -12.37 -22.31 -11.20
C PRO A 200 -11.73 -23.33 -10.24
N THR A 201 -10.91 -22.84 -9.30
CA THR A 201 -10.18 -23.68 -8.33
C THR A 201 -10.74 -23.56 -6.92
N GLN A 202 -11.77 -22.74 -6.70
CA GLN A 202 -12.33 -22.46 -5.37
C GLN A 202 -11.26 -22.04 -4.34
N ALA A 203 -10.35 -21.18 -4.78
CA ALA A 203 -9.20 -20.74 -3.98
C ALA A 203 -9.52 -19.68 -2.90
N PHE A 204 -10.84 -19.26 -2.79
CA PHE A 204 -11.28 -18.24 -1.83
C PHE A 204 -12.15 -18.86 -0.75
#